data_02223d683520cf9fa13f2cb02cbd4b7b
#
_entry.id   02223d683520cf9fa13f2cb02cbd4b7b
#
_cell.length_a   1.000
_cell.length_b   1.000
_cell.length_c   1.000
_cell.angle_alpha   90.00
_cell.angle_beta   90.00
_cell.angle_gamma   90.00
#
_symmetry.space_group_name_H-M   'P 1'
#
loop_
_entity.id
_entity.type
_entity.pdbx_description
1 polymer ?
#
loop_
_entity_poly.entity_id
_entity_poly.type
_entity_poly.pdbx_seq_one_letter_code
_entity_poly.pdbx_strand_id
1 'polypeptide(L)'
;LDSLKGKVVIHRYESQVLKSNPLKDPYVRDLVIYLPPGYRQSDSAGYVTVYGLVGFGGQGKMMLNVDPFTETIEDRMNRLISHGKCGPMILVLMDCFTRFGGNQYINSSATGRYEDYIIKEIVPFVDKSYNTAAGARALWGKSSGGYGSIVLGMRHPEIFHGLADHSGDSAFEYCYLPDFPKAMEAFRKVGSPGKWLANFWKKPNRHQANDAPPLNILAMAAHYSPNRRSKEMGVELPFDLNTGEISQRVWNRWLSFDPVRMVEKYRKNLSKLKLIYIDCGTKDEFNLQWGARILHSKLERNNIDHYYEEFEDGHMNISYRYDVSLPKIYLALS
;
A
#
# COMPACT_ATOMS: atom_id res chain seq x y z
N LEU A 1 -6.40 -15.38 33.43
CA LEU A 1 -5.62 -15.94 32.31
C LEU A 1 -4.89 -14.76 31.66
N ASP A 2 -3.61 -14.54 32.04
CA ASP A 2 -2.74 -13.66 31.28
C ASP A 2 -2.69 -14.23 29.86
N SER A 3 -3.38 -13.56 28.93
CA SER A 3 -3.37 -13.96 27.52
C SER A 3 -1.93 -13.92 27.05
N LEU A 4 -1.43 -15.05 26.53
CA LEU A 4 -0.14 -15.10 25.86
C LEU A 4 -0.11 -13.96 24.83
N LYS A 5 0.78 -12.99 25.03
CA LYS A 5 0.92 -11.84 24.13
C LYS A 5 1.96 -12.17 23.05
N GLY A 6 1.72 -11.67 21.86
CA GLY A 6 2.72 -11.64 20.80
C GLY A 6 3.87 -10.69 21.18
N LYS A 7 4.88 -10.65 20.34
CA LYS A 7 6.07 -9.80 20.51
C LYS A 7 6.28 -8.93 19.29
N VAL A 8 6.47 -7.63 19.50
CA VAL A 8 6.90 -6.71 18.44
C VAL A 8 8.43 -6.55 18.48
N VAL A 9 9.06 -6.71 17.35
CA VAL A 9 10.51 -6.46 17.12
C VAL A 9 10.63 -5.37 16.07
N ILE A 10 11.44 -4.36 16.32
CA ILE A 10 11.71 -3.29 15.36
C ILE A 10 13.17 -3.36 14.94
N HIS A 11 13.40 -3.64 13.66
CA HIS A 11 14.73 -3.60 13.06
C HIS A 11 14.99 -2.23 12.42
N ARG A 12 16.22 -1.76 12.54
CA ARG A 12 16.76 -0.66 11.75
C ARG A 12 17.41 -1.28 10.51
N TYR A 13 16.62 -1.44 9.44
CA TYR A 13 17.07 -2.10 8.22
C TYR A 13 17.77 -1.12 7.28
N GLU A 14 19.03 -1.41 6.92
CA GLU A 14 19.80 -0.62 5.96
C GLU A 14 19.59 -1.18 4.55
N SER A 15 18.79 -0.49 3.74
CA SER A 15 18.51 -0.89 2.36
C SER A 15 19.61 -0.49 1.40
N GLN A 16 20.18 -1.43 0.67
CA GLN A 16 21.11 -1.16 -0.41
C GLN A 16 20.38 -0.67 -1.67
N VAL A 17 19.18 -1.17 -1.90
CA VAL A 17 18.34 -0.78 -3.04
C VAL A 17 17.92 0.69 -2.94
N LEU A 18 17.61 1.18 -1.73
CA LEU A 18 17.18 2.57 -1.51
C LEU A 18 18.33 3.54 -1.27
N LYS A 19 19.55 3.08 -1.10
CA LYS A 19 20.72 3.92 -0.76
C LYS A 19 20.96 5.06 -1.77
N SER A 20 20.66 4.84 -3.03
CA SER A 20 20.81 5.81 -4.12
C SER A 20 19.49 6.40 -4.60
N ASN A 21 18.45 6.44 -3.74
CA ASN A 21 17.17 7.00 -4.17
C ASN A 21 17.31 8.50 -4.54
N PRO A 22 16.60 8.96 -5.60
CA PRO A 22 16.79 10.31 -6.12
C PRO A 22 16.31 11.42 -5.17
N LEU A 23 15.43 11.09 -4.23
CA LEU A 23 14.91 12.03 -3.24
C LEU A 23 15.86 12.26 -2.07
N LYS A 24 16.91 11.43 -1.93
CA LYS A 24 17.78 11.39 -0.74
C LYS A 24 16.98 11.16 0.55
N ASP A 25 15.89 10.43 0.43
CA ASP A 25 15.15 9.96 1.60
C ASP A 25 15.97 8.93 2.38
N PRO A 26 15.73 8.76 3.67
CA PRO A 26 16.45 7.78 4.47
C PRO A 26 16.41 6.39 3.83
N TYR A 27 17.56 5.72 3.75
CA TYR A 27 17.64 4.32 3.30
C TYR A 27 17.78 3.34 4.47
N VAL A 28 18.02 3.85 5.68
CA VAL A 28 17.86 3.08 6.91
C VAL A 28 16.41 3.24 7.37
N ARG A 29 15.64 2.14 7.31
CA ARG A 29 14.20 2.12 7.52
C ARG A 29 13.82 1.30 8.74
N ASP A 30 12.76 1.71 9.43
CA ASP A 30 12.18 0.88 10.47
C ASP A 30 11.40 -0.27 9.82
N LEU A 31 11.69 -1.49 10.24
CA LEU A 31 10.98 -2.70 9.85
C LEU A 31 10.38 -3.32 11.11
N VAL A 32 9.07 -3.27 11.21
CA VAL A 32 8.34 -3.80 12.36
C VAL A 32 7.92 -5.24 12.06
N ILE A 33 8.25 -6.15 12.97
CA ILE A 33 7.85 -7.56 12.92
C ILE A 33 7.01 -7.86 14.14
N TYR A 34 5.75 -8.25 13.92
CA TYR A 34 4.94 -8.86 14.96
C TYR A 34 5.11 -10.39 14.89
N LEU A 35 5.46 -11.00 16.01
CA LEU A 35 5.55 -12.44 16.22
C LEU A 35 4.35 -12.89 17.07
N PRO A 36 3.64 -13.96 16.67
CA PRO A 36 2.44 -14.40 17.38
C PRO A 36 2.76 -14.95 18.78
N PRO A 37 1.76 -15.02 19.68
CA PRO A 37 1.91 -15.71 20.95
C PRO A 37 2.45 -17.13 20.74
N GLY A 38 3.45 -17.53 21.55
CA GLY A 38 4.05 -18.85 21.46
C GLY A 38 4.95 -19.05 20.23
N TYR A 39 5.36 -18.02 19.52
CA TYR A 39 6.27 -18.12 18.38
C TYR A 39 7.54 -18.92 18.71
N ARG A 40 7.91 -19.88 17.85
CA ARG A 40 9.12 -20.69 17.96
C ARG A 40 9.89 -20.70 16.64
N GLN A 41 11.15 -20.37 16.71
CA GLN A 41 12.05 -20.41 15.53
C GLN A 41 12.24 -21.82 14.98
N SER A 42 12.09 -22.85 15.81
CA SER A 42 12.28 -24.27 15.48
C SER A 42 10.99 -25.02 15.14
N ASP A 43 9.88 -24.33 14.97
CA ASP A 43 8.62 -24.96 14.56
C ASP A 43 8.76 -25.51 13.13
N SER A 44 8.43 -26.78 12.93
CA SER A 44 8.65 -27.46 11.63
C SER A 44 7.73 -26.97 10.52
N ALA A 45 6.56 -26.43 10.86
CA ALA A 45 5.58 -25.96 9.89
C ALA A 45 5.88 -24.55 9.36
N GLY A 46 6.59 -23.74 10.16
CA GLY A 46 6.74 -22.31 9.90
C GLY A 46 5.42 -21.54 10.04
N TYR A 47 5.47 -20.23 9.85
CA TYR A 47 4.31 -19.34 10.05
C TYR A 47 3.89 -18.67 8.76
N VAL A 48 2.58 -18.58 8.53
CA VAL A 48 2.02 -17.68 7.51
C VAL A 48 2.56 -16.29 7.77
N THR A 49 3.05 -15.62 6.73
CA THR A 49 3.70 -14.31 6.85
C THR A 49 2.96 -13.28 6.01
N VAL A 50 2.51 -12.21 6.65
CA VAL A 50 1.71 -11.15 6.02
C VAL A 50 2.52 -9.86 5.96
N TYR A 51 2.70 -9.34 4.76
CA TYR A 51 3.39 -8.08 4.50
C TYR A 51 2.37 -6.95 4.41
N GLY A 52 2.36 -6.10 5.45
CA GLY A 52 1.42 -4.98 5.58
C GLY A 52 1.92 -3.73 4.88
N LEU A 53 1.09 -3.22 3.97
CA LEU A 53 1.33 -2.01 3.20
C LEU A 53 0.37 -0.92 3.66
N VAL A 54 0.93 0.19 4.15
CA VAL A 54 0.12 1.30 4.68
C VAL A 54 -0.38 2.23 3.57
N GLY A 55 -1.46 2.94 3.85
CA GLY A 55 -2.00 3.96 2.95
C GLY A 55 -1.10 5.19 2.81
N PHE A 56 -1.47 6.09 1.89
CA PHE A 56 -0.78 7.36 1.68
C PHE A 56 -0.66 8.15 2.99
N GLY A 57 0.50 8.73 3.25
CA GLY A 57 0.81 9.43 4.49
C GLY A 57 1.24 8.53 5.66
N GLY A 58 1.17 7.21 5.50
CA GLY A 58 1.47 6.26 6.58
C GLY A 58 2.89 5.69 6.55
N GLN A 59 3.26 5.10 7.68
CA GLN A 59 4.46 4.28 7.90
C GLN A 59 4.05 3.03 8.68
N GLY A 60 4.72 1.90 8.47
CA GLY A 60 4.38 0.64 9.14
C GLY A 60 4.32 0.77 10.68
N LYS A 61 5.23 1.55 11.24
CA LYS A 61 5.29 1.80 12.70
C LYS A 61 4.05 2.52 13.25
N MET A 62 3.32 3.28 12.42
CA MET A 62 2.08 3.95 12.84
C MET A 62 0.97 2.97 13.22
N MET A 63 1.02 1.72 12.75
CA MET A 63 0.05 0.69 13.15
C MET A 63 0.21 0.22 14.61
N LEU A 64 1.27 0.68 15.28
CA LEU A 64 1.51 0.48 16.72
C LEU A 64 1.07 1.67 17.57
N ASN A 65 0.58 2.76 16.96
CA ASN A 65 0.16 3.95 17.69
C ASN A 65 -1.07 3.64 18.56
N VAL A 66 -0.99 4.03 19.80
CA VAL A 66 -2.09 3.90 20.75
C VAL A 66 -3.15 4.96 20.45
N ASP A 67 -4.38 4.51 20.28
CA ASP A 67 -5.55 5.34 20.06
C ASP A 67 -6.70 4.80 20.93
N PRO A 68 -7.44 5.64 21.68
CA PRO A 68 -8.51 5.17 22.56
C PRO A 68 -9.72 4.59 21.80
N PHE A 69 -9.84 4.84 20.49
CA PHE A 69 -10.95 4.39 19.66
C PHE A 69 -10.57 3.26 18.70
N THR A 70 -9.28 2.93 18.57
CA THR A 70 -8.79 1.96 17.59
C THR A 70 -7.70 1.08 18.20
N GLU A 71 -7.84 -0.22 18.08
CA GLU A 71 -6.79 -1.15 18.51
C GLU A 71 -5.50 -0.97 17.71
N THR A 72 -4.36 -1.11 18.36
CA THR A 72 -3.09 -1.31 17.68
C THR A 72 -3.13 -2.62 16.89
N ILE A 73 -2.28 -2.77 15.88
CA ILE A 73 -2.23 -4.05 15.15
C ILE A 73 -1.77 -5.20 16.06
N GLU A 74 -0.92 -4.92 17.04
CA GLU A 74 -0.48 -5.91 18.05
C GLU A 74 -1.67 -6.39 18.90
N ASP A 75 -2.46 -5.47 19.44
CA ASP A 75 -3.62 -5.82 20.27
C ASP A 75 -4.66 -6.58 19.46
N ARG A 76 -4.91 -6.15 18.23
CA ARG A 76 -5.81 -6.82 17.29
C ARG A 76 -5.40 -8.27 17.02
N MET A 77 -4.14 -8.49 16.70
CA MET A 77 -3.64 -9.84 16.45
C MET A 77 -3.70 -10.71 17.70
N ASN A 78 -3.29 -10.18 18.84
CA ASN A 78 -3.39 -10.89 20.11
C ASN A 78 -4.84 -11.31 20.42
N ARG A 79 -5.80 -10.40 20.21
CA ARG A 79 -7.23 -10.67 20.39
C ARG A 79 -7.75 -11.72 19.40
N LEU A 80 -7.46 -11.56 18.12
CA LEU A 80 -7.93 -12.50 17.10
C LEU A 80 -7.41 -13.93 17.33
N ILE A 81 -6.13 -14.05 17.71
CA ILE A 81 -5.50 -15.36 17.99
C ILE A 81 -6.06 -15.94 19.29
N SER A 82 -6.14 -15.17 20.37
CA SER A 82 -6.62 -15.67 21.67
C SER A 82 -8.09 -16.10 21.65
N HIS A 83 -8.90 -15.49 20.79
CA HIS A 83 -10.31 -15.86 20.59
C HIS A 83 -10.50 -16.96 19.54
N GLY A 84 -9.44 -17.54 19.00
CA GLY A 84 -9.52 -18.58 17.97
C GLY A 84 -10.12 -18.11 16.63
N LYS A 85 -10.15 -16.79 16.38
CA LYS A 85 -10.65 -16.22 15.12
C LYS A 85 -9.60 -16.24 14.02
N CYS A 86 -8.33 -16.26 14.39
CA CYS A 86 -7.20 -16.34 13.50
C CYS A 86 -6.14 -17.26 14.12
N GLY A 87 -5.36 -17.94 13.30
CA GLY A 87 -4.20 -18.67 13.78
C GLY A 87 -2.94 -17.81 13.87
N PRO A 88 -1.83 -18.39 14.34
CA PRO A 88 -0.59 -17.66 14.54
C PRO A 88 0.04 -17.24 13.19
N MET A 89 0.27 -15.95 13.00
CA MET A 89 0.92 -15.37 11.82
C MET A 89 2.00 -14.37 12.20
N ILE A 90 3.02 -14.26 11.36
CA ILE A 90 3.99 -13.16 11.41
C ILE A 90 3.43 -11.99 10.60
N LEU A 91 3.44 -10.77 11.16
CA LEU A 91 3.19 -9.56 10.36
C LEU A 91 4.48 -8.78 10.16
N VAL A 92 4.67 -8.28 8.95
CA VAL A 92 5.82 -7.48 8.52
C VAL A 92 5.33 -6.12 8.06
N LEU A 93 5.64 -5.06 8.80
CA LEU A 93 5.17 -3.71 8.52
C LEU A 93 6.36 -2.82 8.15
N MET A 94 6.43 -2.43 6.90
CA MET A 94 7.58 -1.72 6.33
C MET A 94 7.41 -0.21 6.38
N ASP A 95 8.51 0.51 6.51
CA ASP A 95 8.57 1.93 6.21
C ASP A 95 8.95 2.14 4.74
N CYS A 96 7.97 2.58 3.94
CA CYS A 96 8.13 2.98 2.55
C CYS A 96 7.83 4.48 2.34
N PHE A 97 7.77 5.28 3.40
CA PHE A 97 7.44 6.70 3.30
C PHE A 97 8.47 7.46 2.47
N THR A 98 7.98 8.38 1.62
CA THR A 98 8.81 9.30 0.82
C THR A 98 8.48 10.74 1.15
N ARG A 99 9.38 11.68 0.81
CA ARG A 99 9.08 13.11 0.96
C ARG A 99 7.95 13.62 0.04
N PHE A 100 7.45 12.79 -0.87
CA PHE A 100 6.20 13.06 -1.58
C PHE A 100 4.94 12.70 -0.75
N GLY A 101 5.09 12.29 0.50
CA GLY A 101 3.97 12.04 1.42
C GLY A 101 3.47 10.60 1.45
N GLY A 102 4.04 9.69 0.68
CA GLY A 102 3.63 8.29 0.66
C GLY A 102 4.33 7.48 -0.42
N ASN A 103 3.80 6.30 -0.72
CA ASN A 103 4.34 5.37 -1.70
C ASN A 103 3.25 4.55 -2.37
N GLN A 104 3.51 4.14 -3.63
CA GLN A 104 2.67 3.21 -4.39
C GLN A 104 3.32 1.82 -4.55
N TYR A 105 4.38 1.54 -3.80
CA TYR A 105 5.05 0.23 -3.71
C TYR A 105 5.58 -0.32 -5.04
N ILE A 106 5.82 0.57 -6.00
CA ILE A 106 6.41 0.26 -7.31
C ILE A 106 7.79 0.91 -7.47
N ASN A 107 8.58 0.41 -8.40
CA ASN A 107 9.84 1.04 -8.77
C ASN A 107 9.60 2.33 -9.56
N SER A 108 10.23 3.42 -9.13
CA SER A 108 10.20 4.70 -9.86
C SER A 108 11.57 5.37 -9.89
N SER A 109 11.89 5.98 -11.03
CA SER A 109 13.12 6.78 -11.14
C SER A 109 13.02 8.14 -10.46
N ALA A 110 11.86 8.53 -9.93
CA ALA A 110 11.67 9.76 -9.18
C ALA A 110 11.62 9.55 -7.66
N THR A 111 11.23 8.37 -7.19
CA THR A 111 11.13 8.08 -5.74
C THR A 111 12.16 7.08 -5.25
N GLY A 112 12.45 6.04 -6.05
CA GLY A 112 13.30 4.93 -5.68
C GLY A 112 12.71 3.58 -6.08
N ARG A 113 13.43 2.50 -5.79
CA ARG A 113 13.09 1.14 -6.21
C ARG A 113 12.37 0.39 -5.09
N TYR A 114 11.18 0.85 -4.70
CA TYR A 114 10.45 0.31 -3.55
C TYR A 114 9.88 -1.10 -3.78
N GLU A 115 9.48 -1.47 -5.01
CA GLU A 115 9.15 -2.84 -5.37
C GLU A 115 10.35 -3.77 -5.12
N ASP A 116 11.52 -3.40 -5.62
CA ASP A 116 12.75 -4.17 -5.38
C ASP A 116 13.15 -4.22 -3.90
N TYR A 117 12.96 -3.13 -3.15
CA TYR A 117 13.19 -3.11 -1.70
C TYR A 117 12.35 -4.21 -1.00
N ILE A 118 11.07 -4.31 -1.33
CA ILE A 118 10.19 -5.33 -0.75
C ILE A 118 10.63 -6.73 -1.18
N ILE A 119 10.76 -6.94 -2.49
CA ILE A 119 10.95 -8.28 -3.09
C ILE A 119 12.36 -8.82 -2.87
N LYS A 120 13.39 -7.96 -3.03
CA LYS A 120 14.79 -8.40 -3.06
C LYS A 120 15.51 -8.25 -1.73
N GLU A 121 14.95 -7.45 -0.83
CA GLU A 121 15.59 -7.20 0.46
C GLU A 121 14.72 -7.63 1.63
N ILE A 122 13.50 -7.11 1.76
CA ILE A 122 12.68 -7.38 2.94
C ILE A 122 12.20 -8.83 2.99
N VAL A 123 11.67 -9.36 1.90
CA VAL A 123 11.21 -10.76 1.88
C VAL A 123 12.35 -11.73 2.21
N PRO A 124 13.54 -11.67 1.55
CA PRO A 124 14.64 -12.55 1.90
C PRO A 124 15.20 -12.34 3.32
N PHE A 125 15.20 -11.10 3.82
CA PHE A 125 15.62 -10.81 5.19
C PHE A 125 14.69 -11.48 6.22
N VAL A 126 13.38 -11.38 6.00
CA VAL A 126 12.37 -11.97 6.90
C VAL A 126 12.48 -13.50 6.88
N ASP A 127 12.60 -14.10 5.70
CA ASP A 127 12.75 -15.57 5.56
C ASP A 127 14.01 -16.09 6.22
N LYS A 128 15.11 -15.34 6.17
CA LYS A 128 16.37 -15.71 6.82
C LYS A 128 16.32 -15.56 8.35
N SER A 129 15.57 -14.55 8.83
CA SER A 129 15.58 -14.15 10.24
C SER A 129 14.49 -14.80 11.07
N TYR A 130 13.43 -15.27 10.43
CA TYR A 130 12.24 -15.79 11.09
C TYR A 130 11.78 -17.10 10.45
N ASN A 131 11.02 -17.86 11.20
CA ASN A 131 10.47 -19.14 10.75
C ASN A 131 9.23 -18.94 9.87
N THR A 132 9.42 -18.54 8.62
CA THR A 132 8.34 -18.34 7.64
C THR A 132 8.00 -19.65 6.94
N ALA A 133 6.71 -19.91 6.69
CA ALA A 133 6.27 -21.06 5.92
C ALA A 133 6.47 -20.82 4.41
N ALA A 134 7.11 -21.75 3.72
CA ALA A 134 7.24 -21.69 2.27
C ALA A 134 5.85 -21.72 1.60
N GLY A 135 5.61 -20.85 0.62
CA GLY A 135 4.31 -20.80 -0.08
C GLY A 135 3.15 -20.22 0.73
N ALA A 136 3.44 -19.54 1.86
CA ALA A 136 2.43 -18.96 2.75
C ALA A 136 2.68 -17.48 3.04
N ARG A 137 2.99 -16.70 1.98
CA ARG A 137 3.15 -15.24 2.08
C ARG A 137 1.96 -14.52 1.49
N ALA A 138 1.45 -13.51 2.20
CA ALA A 138 0.39 -12.64 1.72
C ALA A 138 0.79 -11.17 1.77
N LEU A 139 0.14 -10.39 0.92
CA LEU A 139 0.10 -8.92 0.97
C LEU A 139 -1.20 -8.48 1.62
N TRP A 140 -1.16 -7.37 2.32
CA TRP A 140 -2.32 -6.82 2.99
C TRP A 140 -2.17 -5.32 3.13
N GLY A 141 -3.17 -4.55 2.73
CA GLY A 141 -3.06 -3.11 2.79
C GLY A 141 -4.34 -2.35 2.53
N LYS A 142 -4.30 -1.06 2.85
CA LYS A 142 -5.42 -0.13 2.67
C LYS A 142 -5.00 1.04 1.79
N SER A 143 -5.92 1.55 0.93
CA SER A 143 -5.68 2.73 0.08
C SER A 143 -4.48 2.49 -0.86
N SER A 144 -3.47 3.36 -0.87
CA SER A 144 -2.20 3.08 -1.58
C SER A 144 -1.57 1.74 -1.20
N GLY A 145 -1.78 1.26 0.05
CA GLY A 145 -1.36 -0.09 0.46
C GLY A 145 -2.20 -1.20 -0.17
N GLY A 146 -3.50 -0.96 -0.35
CA GLY A 146 -4.39 -1.83 -1.12
C GLY A 146 -3.96 -1.93 -2.58
N TYR A 147 -3.71 -0.78 -3.21
CA TYR A 147 -3.09 -0.71 -4.54
C TYR A 147 -1.79 -1.51 -4.60
N GLY A 148 -0.89 -1.30 -3.64
CA GLY A 148 0.37 -2.06 -3.56
C GLY A 148 0.13 -3.55 -3.46
N SER A 149 -0.86 -3.98 -2.68
CA SER A 149 -1.19 -5.40 -2.49
C SER A 149 -1.66 -6.04 -3.80
N ILE A 150 -2.60 -5.42 -4.51
CA ILE A 150 -3.10 -5.98 -5.78
C ILE A 150 -2.04 -5.96 -6.87
N VAL A 151 -1.25 -4.87 -7.00
CA VAL A 151 -0.23 -4.74 -8.05
C VAL A 151 0.96 -5.66 -7.81
N LEU A 152 1.45 -5.80 -6.58
CA LEU A 152 2.53 -6.74 -6.27
C LEU A 152 2.06 -8.19 -6.38
N GLY A 153 0.83 -8.50 -5.99
CA GLY A 153 0.24 -9.82 -6.21
C GLY A 153 0.10 -10.18 -7.69
N MET A 154 -0.30 -9.22 -8.55
CA MET A 154 -0.31 -9.39 -10.00
C MET A 154 1.08 -9.67 -10.58
N ARG A 155 2.11 -9.01 -10.06
CA ARG A 155 3.47 -9.06 -10.62
C ARG A 155 4.30 -10.23 -10.10
N HIS A 156 4.08 -10.63 -8.83
CA HIS A 156 4.94 -11.58 -8.11
C HIS A 156 4.16 -12.74 -7.45
N PRO A 157 3.35 -13.50 -8.21
CA PRO A 157 2.59 -14.63 -7.68
C PRO A 157 3.49 -15.81 -7.26
N GLU A 158 4.77 -15.78 -7.62
CA GLU A 158 5.79 -16.73 -7.17
C GLU A 158 6.30 -16.44 -5.76
N ILE A 159 6.08 -15.22 -5.27
CA ILE A 159 6.48 -14.76 -3.93
C ILE A 159 5.27 -14.68 -3.01
N PHE A 160 4.19 -14.05 -3.47
CA PHE A 160 2.97 -13.85 -2.71
C PHE A 160 1.85 -14.77 -3.21
N HIS A 161 1.24 -15.47 -2.29
CA HIS A 161 0.23 -16.50 -2.58
C HIS A 161 -1.19 -16.06 -2.23
N GLY A 162 -1.33 -14.92 -1.57
CA GLY A 162 -2.61 -14.28 -1.26
C GLY A 162 -2.46 -12.79 -1.09
N LEU A 163 -3.58 -12.08 -1.20
CA LEU A 163 -3.64 -10.66 -0.96
C LEU A 163 -4.98 -10.22 -0.36
N ALA A 164 -4.94 -9.11 0.39
CA ALA A 164 -6.12 -8.37 0.79
C ALA A 164 -5.94 -6.87 0.45
N ASP A 165 -6.90 -6.37 -0.29
CA ASP A 165 -7.02 -4.98 -0.75
C ASP A 165 -8.21 -4.32 -0.07
N HIS A 166 -7.95 -3.39 0.84
CA HIS A 166 -8.95 -2.56 1.50
C HIS A 166 -8.99 -1.18 0.86
N SER A 167 -10.04 -0.87 0.14
CA SER A 167 -10.25 0.43 -0.52
C SER A 167 -8.99 0.89 -1.30
N GLY A 168 -8.42 0.00 -2.12
CA GLY A 168 -7.20 0.28 -2.88
C GLY A 168 -7.46 1.21 -4.07
N ASP A 169 -6.44 2.01 -4.41
CA ASP A 169 -6.53 2.96 -5.52
C ASP A 169 -6.73 2.20 -6.84
N SER A 170 -7.88 2.40 -7.48
CA SER A 170 -8.23 1.79 -8.77
C SER A 170 -9.27 2.62 -9.49
N ALA A 171 -9.40 2.44 -10.83
CA ALA A 171 -10.17 3.30 -11.72
C ALA A 171 -9.76 4.77 -11.55
N PHE A 172 -8.56 5.10 -11.99
CA PHE A 172 -7.87 6.37 -11.73
C PHE A 172 -8.65 7.62 -12.15
N GLU A 173 -9.63 7.47 -13.04
CA GLU A 173 -10.56 8.54 -13.38
C GLU A 173 -11.41 9.02 -12.20
N TYR A 174 -11.75 8.11 -11.28
CA TYR A 174 -12.58 8.44 -10.13
C TYR A 174 -11.78 8.91 -8.94
N CYS A 175 -10.60 8.34 -8.70
CA CYS A 175 -9.82 8.66 -7.51
C CYS A 175 -8.79 9.78 -7.70
N TYR A 176 -8.32 10.07 -8.94
CA TYR A 176 -7.28 11.09 -9.16
C TYR A 176 -7.75 12.31 -9.96
N LEU A 177 -8.57 12.15 -11.00
CA LEU A 177 -9.04 13.30 -11.79
C LEU A 177 -9.73 14.39 -10.95
N PRO A 178 -10.56 14.06 -9.92
CA PRO A 178 -11.19 15.07 -9.08
C PRO A 178 -10.23 16.01 -8.35
N ASP A 179 -8.99 15.56 -8.13
CA ASP A 179 -7.95 16.33 -7.45
C ASP A 179 -7.13 17.24 -8.39
N PHE A 180 -7.20 17.03 -9.71
CA PHE A 180 -6.40 17.81 -10.68
C PHE A 180 -6.63 19.31 -10.57
N PRO A 181 -7.86 19.84 -10.55
CA PRO A 181 -8.09 21.28 -10.44
C PRO A 181 -7.45 21.89 -9.19
N LYS A 182 -7.59 21.22 -8.03
CA LYS A 182 -7.02 21.69 -6.76
C LYS A 182 -5.50 21.68 -6.78
N ALA A 183 -4.91 20.63 -7.38
CA ALA A 183 -3.47 20.53 -7.53
C ALA A 183 -2.91 21.62 -8.46
N MET A 184 -3.56 21.86 -9.62
CA MET A 184 -3.19 22.92 -10.56
C MET A 184 -3.20 24.30 -9.89
N GLU A 185 -4.27 24.65 -9.18
CA GLU A 185 -4.39 25.92 -8.47
C GLU A 185 -3.29 26.10 -7.43
N ALA A 186 -3.02 25.05 -6.64
CA ALA A 186 -2.00 25.08 -5.61
C ALA A 186 -0.58 25.28 -6.19
N PHE A 187 -0.26 24.63 -7.29
CA PHE A 187 1.03 24.75 -7.96
C PHE A 187 1.20 26.10 -8.65
N ARG A 188 0.17 26.57 -9.35
CA ARG A 188 0.18 27.89 -9.99
C ARG A 188 0.37 29.03 -9.01
N LYS A 189 -0.31 28.99 -7.87
CA LYS A 189 -0.22 30.02 -6.82
C LYS A 189 1.21 30.29 -6.35
N VAL A 190 2.07 29.27 -6.34
CA VAL A 190 3.48 29.39 -5.90
C VAL A 190 4.48 29.32 -7.05
N GLY A 191 4.00 29.08 -8.27
CA GLY A 191 4.78 29.11 -9.51
C GLY A 191 5.34 27.77 -9.97
N SER A 192 5.41 26.72 -9.11
CA SER A 192 5.77 25.36 -9.53
C SER A 192 5.45 24.30 -8.48
N PRO A 193 5.32 23.02 -8.87
CA PRO A 193 5.18 21.88 -7.94
C PRO A 193 6.33 21.77 -6.93
N GLY A 194 7.57 22.00 -7.38
CA GLY A 194 8.76 21.95 -6.51
C GLY A 194 8.75 23.03 -5.43
N LYS A 195 8.36 24.25 -5.77
CA LYS A 195 8.19 25.33 -4.79
C LYS A 195 7.04 25.01 -3.82
N TRP A 196 5.95 24.43 -4.33
CA TRP A 196 4.84 24.03 -3.49
C TRP A 196 5.26 23.00 -2.44
N LEU A 197 5.95 21.94 -2.87
CA LEU A 197 6.43 20.89 -1.97
C LEU A 197 7.42 21.45 -0.93
N ALA A 198 8.35 22.32 -1.34
CA ALA A 198 9.29 22.95 -0.43
C ALA A 198 8.57 23.82 0.63
N ASN A 199 7.52 24.53 0.24
CA ASN A 199 6.69 25.32 1.15
C ASN A 199 5.86 24.41 2.08
N PHE A 200 5.31 23.31 1.56
CA PHE A 200 4.57 22.33 2.35
C PHE A 200 5.43 21.81 3.52
N TRP A 201 6.66 21.40 3.27
CA TRP A 201 7.54 20.88 4.32
C TRP A 201 7.99 21.91 5.35
N LYS A 202 7.89 23.21 5.05
CA LYS A 202 8.17 24.29 6.00
C LYS A 202 6.99 24.63 6.91
N LYS A 203 5.78 24.14 6.59
CA LYS A 203 4.59 24.43 7.42
C LYS A 203 4.72 23.78 8.80
N PRO A 204 4.34 24.46 9.87
CA PRO A 204 4.24 23.87 11.22
C PRO A 204 3.11 22.83 11.30
N ASN A 205 1.98 23.09 10.64
CA ASN A 205 0.85 22.15 10.50
C ASN A 205 0.76 21.66 9.05
N ARG A 206 0.93 20.35 8.86
CA ARG A 206 0.89 19.66 7.55
C ARG A 206 -0.38 18.82 7.34
N HIS A 207 -1.30 18.83 8.31
CA HIS A 207 -2.60 18.13 8.24
C HIS A 207 -3.73 19.05 7.79
N GLN A 208 -3.50 19.88 6.76
CA GLN A 208 -4.53 20.75 6.20
C GLN A 208 -5.19 20.05 5.01
N ALA A 209 -6.53 20.02 4.99
CA ALA A 209 -7.29 19.33 3.95
C ALA A 209 -6.94 19.81 2.53
N ASN A 210 -6.65 21.11 2.35
CA ASN A 210 -6.29 21.69 1.06
C ASN A 210 -4.87 21.27 0.57
N ASP A 211 -4.05 20.66 1.41
CA ASP A 211 -2.72 20.18 1.02
C ASP A 211 -2.75 18.75 0.51
N ALA A 212 -3.78 17.98 0.83
CA ALA A 212 -3.87 16.57 0.44
C ALA A 212 -3.93 16.38 -1.10
N PRO A 213 -4.81 17.08 -1.86
CA PRO A 213 -4.87 16.90 -3.31
C PRO A 213 -3.55 17.21 -4.04
N PRO A 214 -2.89 18.37 -3.85
CA PRO A 214 -1.65 18.65 -4.56
C PRO A 214 -0.51 17.71 -4.14
N LEU A 215 -0.43 17.29 -2.85
CA LEU A 215 0.57 16.33 -2.40
C LEU A 215 0.33 14.97 -3.05
N ASN A 216 -0.92 14.50 -3.07
CA ASN A 216 -1.31 13.24 -3.69
C ASN A 216 -0.97 13.22 -5.19
N ILE A 217 -1.42 14.22 -5.95
CA ILE A 217 -1.17 14.27 -7.41
C ILE A 217 0.32 14.35 -7.73
N LEU A 218 1.11 15.09 -6.95
CA LEU A 218 2.55 15.15 -7.12
C LEU A 218 3.22 13.80 -6.84
N ALA A 219 2.79 13.11 -5.79
CA ALA A 219 3.25 11.77 -5.47
C ALA A 219 2.88 10.77 -6.58
N MET A 220 1.65 10.81 -7.09
CA MET A 220 1.22 9.93 -8.19
C MET A 220 2.02 10.22 -9.47
N ALA A 221 2.31 11.48 -9.77
CA ALA A 221 3.20 11.83 -10.89
C ALA A 221 4.61 11.23 -10.69
N ALA A 222 5.13 11.24 -9.47
CA ALA A 222 6.43 10.65 -9.17
C ALA A 222 6.44 9.12 -9.32
N HIS A 223 5.31 8.44 -9.13
CA HIS A 223 5.20 6.99 -9.30
C HIS A 223 4.84 6.59 -10.74
N TYR A 224 3.88 7.27 -11.36
CA TYR A 224 3.31 6.83 -12.64
C TYR A 224 3.88 7.53 -13.87
N SER A 225 4.45 8.72 -13.71
CA SER A 225 5.09 9.48 -14.79
C SER A 225 6.46 10.07 -14.40
N PRO A 226 7.38 9.27 -13.82
CA PRO A 226 8.73 9.75 -13.57
C PRO A 226 9.43 10.11 -14.89
N ASN A 227 10.16 11.24 -14.88
CA ASN A 227 10.89 11.73 -16.05
C ASN A 227 12.23 12.38 -15.60
N ARG A 228 13.33 11.66 -15.69
CA ARG A 228 14.66 12.14 -15.30
C ARG A 228 15.12 13.42 -16.01
N ARG A 229 14.53 13.74 -17.16
CA ARG A 229 14.85 14.94 -17.92
C ARG A 229 14.02 16.15 -17.47
N SER A 230 12.98 15.94 -16.68
CA SER A 230 12.17 17.03 -16.14
C SER A 230 12.96 17.82 -15.09
N LYS A 231 12.96 19.15 -15.24
CA LYS A 231 13.49 20.07 -14.21
C LYS A 231 12.60 20.13 -12.97
N GLU A 232 11.35 19.70 -13.06
CA GLU A 232 10.39 19.64 -11.97
C GLU A 232 10.52 18.30 -11.21
N MET A 233 11.54 18.20 -10.38
CA MET A 233 11.77 17.08 -9.45
C MET A 233 11.78 15.68 -10.10
N GLY A 234 12.10 15.60 -11.41
CA GLY A 234 12.11 14.33 -12.11
C GLY A 234 10.72 13.71 -12.37
N VAL A 235 9.67 14.54 -12.39
CA VAL A 235 8.29 14.11 -12.67
C VAL A 235 7.70 14.83 -13.87
N GLU A 236 6.64 14.28 -14.43
CA GLU A 236 5.84 14.89 -15.48
C GLU A 236 4.38 14.87 -15.04
N LEU A 237 3.77 16.06 -14.96
CA LEU A 237 2.37 16.18 -14.56
C LEU A 237 1.44 15.74 -15.71
N PRO A 238 0.27 15.16 -15.41
CA PRO A 238 -0.70 14.74 -16.42
C PRO A 238 -1.52 15.91 -17.00
N PHE A 239 -1.15 17.15 -16.71
CA PHE A 239 -1.83 18.36 -17.18
C PHE A 239 -0.85 19.53 -17.37
N ASP A 240 -1.21 20.46 -18.22
CA ASP A 240 -0.52 21.75 -18.38
C ASP A 240 -0.94 22.72 -17.28
N LEU A 241 0.03 23.36 -16.62
CA LEU A 241 -0.26 24.29 -15.52
C LEU A 241 -0.83 25.65 -15.97
N ASN A 242 -0.68 26.02 -17.24
CA ASN A 242 -1.17 27.30 -17.75
C ASN A 242 -2.60 27.20 -18.26
N THR A 243 -2.89 26.13 -19.00
CA THR A 243 -4.18 25.92 -19.67
C THR A 243 -5.12 25.01 -18.92
N GLY A 244 -4.60 24.10 -18.07
CA GLY A 244 -5.35 23.02 -17.45
C GLY A 244 -5.62 21.84 -18.39
N GLU A 245 -5.09 21.87 -19.62
CA GLU A 245 -5.28 20.79 -20.58
C GLU A 245 -4.62 19.50 -20.11
N ILE A 246 -5.38 18.40 -20.16
CA ILE A 246 -4.87 17.07 -19.80
C ILE A 246 -3.95 16.55 -20.90
N SER A 247 -2.70 16.26 -20.54
CA SER A 247 -1.77 15.57 -21.42
C SER A 247 -2.17 14.12 -21.58
N GLN A 248 -2.87 13.78 -22.67
CA GLN A 248 -3.35 12.42 -22.93
C GLN A 248 -2.21 11.39 -22.90
N ARG A 249 -1.01 11.75 -23.37
CA ARG A 249 0.17 10.92 -23.33
C ARG A 249 0.57 10.55 -21.90
N VAL A 250 0.60 11.53 -20.99
CA VAL A 250 0.98 11.31 -19.59
C VAL A 250 -0.14 10.58 -18.84
N TRP A 251 -1.38 10.97 -19.10
CA TRP A 251 -2.55 10.33 -18.50
C TRP A 251 -2.66 8.84 -18.89
N ASN A 252 -2.47 8.50 -20.16
CA ASN A 252 -2.44 7.11 -20.62
C ASN A 252 -1.32 6.30 -19.95
N ARG A 253 -0.18 6.95 -19.64
CA ARG A 253 0.88 6.32 -18.86
C ARG A 253 0.44 6.01 -17.44
N TRP A 254 -0.27 6.93 -16.76
CA TRP A 254 -0.87 6.66 -15.46
C TRP A 254 -1.85 5.49 -15.54
N LEU A 255 -2.76 5.52 -16.50
CA LEU A 255 -3.75 4.47 -16.69
C LEU A 255 -3.14 3.08 -16.93
N SER A 256 -1.90 2.98 -17.41
CA SER A 256 -1.21 1.70 -17.55
C SER A 256 -0.82 1.04 -16.21
N PHE A 257 -0.86 1.81 -15.11
CA PHE A 257 -0.64 1.33 -13.75
C PHE A 257 -1.95 1.08 -12.98
N ASP A 258 -3.09 1.39 -13.58
CA ASP A 258 -4.39 1.23 -12.95
C ASP A 258 -4.76 -0.26 -12.85
N PRO A 259 -5.01 -0.80 -11.64
CA PRO A 259 -5.35 -2.21 -11.45
C PRO A 259 -6.49 -2.70 -12.31
N VAL A 260 -7.54 -1.89 -12.52
CA VAL A 260 -8.68 -2.29 -13.37
C VAL A 260 -8.29 -2.51 -14.84
N ARG A 261 -7.20 -1.92 -15.31
CA ARG A 261 -6.66 -2.10 -16.65
C ARG A 261 -5.58 -3.18 -16.73
N MET A 262 -5.08 -3.61 -15.58
CA MET A 262 -4.02 -4.61 -15.50
C MET A 262 -4.57 -6.04 -15.44
N VAL A 263 -5.83 -6.26 -15.07
CA VAL A 263 -6.44 -7.58 -14.86
C VAL A 263 -6.18 -8.53 -16.03
N GLU A 264 -6.53 -8.13 -17.25
CA GLU A 264 -6.40 -9.00 -18.43
C GLU A 264 -4.94 -9.41 -18.66
N LYS A 265 -4.01 -8.45 -18.55
CA LYS A 265 -2.57 -8.69 -18.71
C LYS A 265 -2.03 -9.68 -17.68
N TYR A 266 -2.50 -9.60 -16.44
CA TYR A 266 -2.01 -10.40 -15.32
C TYR A 266 -2.95 -11.55 -14.94
N ARG A 267 -3.94 -11.89 -15.79
CA ARG A 267 -4.93 -12.94 -15.53
C ARG A 267 -4.29 -14.24 -15.05
N LYS A 268 -3.26 -14.73 -15.77
CA LYS A 268 -2.56 -15.98 -15.43
C LYS A 268 -1.85 -15.91 -14.07
N ASN A 269 -1.41 -14.74 -13.65
CA ASN A 269 -0.75 -14.55 -12.36
C ASN A 269 -1.79 -14.51 -11.23
N LEU A 270 -2.86 -13.75 -11.42
CA LEU A 270 -3.97 -13.67 -10.47
C LEU A 270 -4.59 -15.05 -10.19
N SER A 271 -4.74 -15.88 -11.23
CA SER A 271 -5.29 -17.24 -11.07
C SER A 271 -4.38 -18.21 -10.29
N LYS A 272 -3.14 -17.82 -9.96
CA LYS A 272 -2.24 -18.61 -9.09
C LYS A 272 -2.39 -18.29 -7.61
N LEU A 273 -3.03 -17.17 -7.29
CA LEU A 273 -3.21 -16.74 -5.91
C LEU A 273 -4.27 -17.61 -5.23
N LYS A 274 -3.97 -18.06 -4.02
CA LYS A 274 -4.88 -18.85 -3.18
C LYS A 274 -5.98 -17.98 -2.55
N LEU A 275 -5.72 -16.67 -2.43
CA LEU A 275 -6.68 -15.71 -1.91
C LEU A 275 -6.52 -14.36 -2.63
N ILE A 276 -7.62 -13.83 -3.12
CA ILE A 276 -7.79 -12.42 -3.45
C ILE A 276 -9.00 -11.94 -2.64
N TYR A 277 -8.76 -11.02 -1.72
CA TYR A 277 -9.81 -10.38 -0.93
C TYR A 277 -9.83 -8.89 -1.23
N ILE A 278 -10.99 -8.36 -1.56
CA ILE A 278 -11.20 -6.94 -1.87
C ILE A 278 -12.40 -6.46 -1.09
N ASP A 279 -12.27 -5.35 -0.36
CA ASP A 279 -13.42 -4.66 0.19
C ASP A 279 -13.30 -3.14 0.08
N CYS A 280 -14.45 -2.46 0.10
CA CYS A 280 -14.51 -1.01 0.05
C CYS A 280 -15.75 -0.47 0.75
N GLY A 281 -15.61 0.66 1.44
CA GLY A 281 -16.73 1.38 2.01
C GLY A 281 -17.63 2.00 0.91
N THR A 282 -18.94 1.87 1.03
CA THR A 282 -19.91 2.42 0.04
C THR A 282 -19.93 3.94 0.01
N LYS A 283 -19.38 4.61 1.05
CA LYS A 283 -19.33 6.05 1.24
C LYS A 283 -17.89 6.59 1.17
N ASP A 284 -17.00 5.88 0.48
CA ASP A 284 -15.59 6.24 0.36
C ASP A 284 -15.40 7.63 -0.26
N GLU A 285 -14.76 8.53 0.46
CA GLU A 285 -14.60 9.95 0.10
C GLU A 285 -13.66 10.17 -1.08
N PHE A 286 -12.87 9.15 -1.44
CA PHE A 286 -11.98 9.17 -2.62
C PHE A 286 -12.59 8.43 -3.82
N ASN A 287 -13.88 8.06 -3.76
CA ASN A 287 -14.61 7.36 -4.82
C ASN A 287 -14.06 5.96 -5.16
N LEU A 288 -13.34 5.33 -4.24
CA LEU A 288 -12.68 4.04 -4.48
C LEU A 288 -13.66 2.88 -4.60
N GLN A 289 -14.90 3.01 -4.09
CA GLN A 289 -15.96 2.03 -4.30
C GLN A 289 -16.27 1.79 -5.79
N TRP A 290 -16.10 2.81 -6.64
CA TRP A 290 -16.30 2.62 -8.08
C TRP A 290 -15.18 1.80 -8.70
N GLY A 291 -13.93 2.05 -8.27
CA GLY A 291 -12.78 1.25 -8.67
C GLY A 291 -12.88 -0.20 -8.21
N ALA A 292 -13.28 -0.43 -6.97
CA ALA A 292 -13.48 -1.75 -6.39
C ALA A 292 -14.55 -2.56 -7.14
N ARG A 293 -15.69 -1.93 -7.48
CA ARG A 293 -16.77 -2.54 -8.29
C ARG A 293 -16.29 -2.92 -9.68
N ILE A 294 -15.54 -2.05 -10.34
CA ILE A 294 -14.98 -2.31 -11.68
C ILE A 294 -13.95 -3.43 -11.61
N LEU A 295 -13.09 -3.43 -10.59
CA LEU A 295 -12.09 -4.47 -10.39
C LEU A 295 -12.77 -5.83 -10.16
N HIS A 296 -13.75 -5.90 -9.25
CA HIS A 296 -14.59 -7.08 -9.03
C HIS A 296 -15.19 -7.61 -10.33
N SER A 297 -15.91 -6.76 -11.07
CA SER A 297 -16.54 -7.16 -12.34
C SER A 297 -15.52 -7.69 -13.36
N LYS A 298 -14.30 -7.12 -13.40
CA LYS A 298 -13.25 -7.61 -14.30
C LYS A 298 -12.66 -8.94 -13.87
N LEU A 299 -12.49 -9.16 -12.57
CA LEU A 299 -12.06 -10.44 -12.04
C LEU A 299 -13.07 -11.54 -12.35
N GLU A 300 -14.39 -11.27 -12.17
CA GLU A 300 -15.46 -12.20 -12.55
C GLU A 300 -15.43 -12.56 -14.04
N ARG A 301 -15.37 -11.55 -14.93
CA ARG A 301 -15.31 -11.77 -16.39
C ARG A 301 -14.07 -12.57 -16.84
N ASN A 302 -13.02 -12.55 -16.04
CA ASN A 302 -11.78 -13.30 -16.31
C ASN A 302 -11.75 -14.65 -15.60
N ASN A 303 -12.82 -15.06 -14.90
CA ASN A 303 -12.93 -16.27 -14.09
C ASN A 303 -11.78 -16.38 -13.09
N ILE A 304 -11.54 -15.31 -12.33
CA ILE A 304 -10.56 -15.24 -11.25
C ILE A 304 -11.30 -15.31 -9.93
N ASP A 305 -11.07 -16.36 -9.16
CA ASP A 305 -11.68 -16.54 -7.85
C ASP A 305 -11.24 -15.44 -6.89
N HIS A 306 -12.18 -14.80 -6.24
CA HIS A 306 -11.92 -13.74 -5.28
C HIS A 306 -13.12 -13.51 -4.34
N TYR A 307 -12.87 -12.90 -3.19
CA TYR A 307 -13.88 -12.36 -2.29
C TYR A 307 -14.02 -10.88 -2.54
N TYR A 308 -15.26 -10.41 -2.64
CA TYR A 308 -15.59 -8.99 -2.73
C TYR A 308 -16.67 -8.63 -1.72
N GLU A 309 -16.46 -7.59 -0.95
CA GLU A 309 -17.40 -7.10 0.05
C GLU A 309 -17.52 -5.57 0.00
N GLU A 310 -18.74 -5.06 0.16
CA GLU A 310 -18.98 -3.64 0.44
C GLU A 310 -19.51 -3.51 1.88
N PHE A 311 -19.19 -2.39 2.54
CA PHE A 311 -19.68 -2.10 3.88
C PHE A 311 -20.12 -0.64 3.98
N GLU A 312 -21.07 -0.35 4.88
CA GLU A 312 -21.63 0.99 5.04
C GLU A 312 -20.70 1.90 5.87
N ASP A 313 -19.59 2.35 5.26
CA ASP A 313 -18.66 3.29 5.87
C ASP A 313 -17.90 4.08 4.79
N GLY A 314 -17.06 5.05 5.21
CA GLY A 314 -16.16 5.82 4.35
C GLY A 314 -14.80 5.15 4.14
N HIS A 315 -13.80 5.98 3.82
CA HIS A 315 -12.41 5.55 3.65
C HIS A 315 -11.63 5.50 4.96
N MET A 316 -11.95 6.41 5.89
CA MET A 316 -11.16 6.58 7.11
C MET A 316 -11.63 5.65 8.23
N ASN A 317 -10.70 5.30 9.15
CA ASN A 317 -11.00 4.53 10.38
C ASN A 317 -11.61 3.13 10.17
N ILE A 318 -11.37 2.51 9.02
CA ILE A 318 -11.89 1.19 8.66
C ILE A 318 -11.01 0.02 9.11
N SER A 319 -10.10 0.22 10.06
CA SER A 319 -9.19 -0.85 10.51
C SER A 319 -9.90 -2.07 11.12
N TYR A 320 -11.17 -1.93 11.56
CA TYR A 320 -12.00 -3.06 11.99
C TYR A 320 -12.22 -4.10 10.87
N ARG A 321 -12.07 -3.72 9.60
CA ARG A 321 -12.15 -4.64 8.46
C ARG A 321 -10.99 -5.65 8.44
N TYR A 322 -9.92 -5.37 9.13
CA TYR A 322 -8.80 -6.30 9.31
C TYR A 322 -9.19 -7.55 10.08
N ASP A 323 -10.25 -7.48 10.91
CA ASP A 323 -10.86 -8.62 11.59
C ASP A 323 -11.49 -9.62 10.60
N VAL A 324 -11.78 -9.19 9.38
CA VAL A 324 -12.32 -10.05 8.31
C VAL A 324 -11.20 -10.63 7.45
N SER A 325 -10.27 -9.77 6.98
CA SER A 325 -9.27 -10.18 6.00
C SER A 325 -8.14 -11.03 6.61
N LEU A 326 -7.64 -10.70 7.80
CA LEU A 326 -6.53 -11.44 8.43
C LEU A 326 -6.89 -12.91 8.71
N PRO A 327 -8.08 -13.25 9.26
CA PRO A 327 -8.52 -14.64 9.35
C PRO A 327 -8.64 -15.36 8.02
N LYS A 328 -9.16 -14.69 6.97
CA LYS A 328 -9.25 -15.27 5.61
C LYS A 328 -7.86 -15.56 5.04
N ILE A 329 -6.89 -14.67 5.24
CA ILE A 329 -5.49 -14.90 4.83
C ILE A 329 -4.93 -16.14 5.53
N TYR A 330 -5.10 -16.24 6.84
CA TYR A 330 -4.64 -17.39 7.59
C TYR A 330 -5.23 -18.70 7.04
N LEU A 331 -6.56 -18.76 6.92
CA LEU A 331 -7.27 -19.96 6.45
C LEU A 331 -6.87 -20.39 5.03
N ALA A 332 -6.57 -19.45 4.16
CA ALA A 332 -6.18 -19.76 2.78
C ALA A 332 -4.73 -20.23 2.63
N LEU A 333 -3.85 -19.90 3.59
CA LEU A 333 -2.41 -20.11 3.47
C LEU A 333 -1.81 -21.05 4.51
N SER A 334 -2.58 -21.41 5.57
CA SER A 334 -2.15 -22.37 6.60
C SER A 334 -2.21 -23.84 6.15
#